data_5471822ffdd8950d1598dd9ce41b7b67
#
_entry.id   5471822ffdd8950d1598dd9ce41b7b67
#
_cell.length_a   1.000
_cell.length_b   1.000
_cell.length_c   1.000
_cell.angle_alpha   90.00
_cell.angle_beta   90.00
_cell.angle_gamma   90.00
#
_symmetry.space_group_name_H-M   'P 1'
#
loop_
_entity.id
_entity.type
_entity.pdbx_description
1 polymer ?
#
loop_
_entity_poly.entity_id
_entity_poly.type
_entity_poly.pdbx_seq_one_letter_code
_entity_poly.pdbx_strand_id
1 'polypeptide(L)'
;MKPRRSTHRSPARFLGRMSEGAKPAPFPGFVEPCGPTPRQHPPSGDGWLHEIKHDGYRFQAHVREGAVALYTSGGNDWTLRMPTIAASVGAVPVNNVILDGELVAVDAKGNAVFYELPSELKARVKAKLVYYAFDLLHLDGFDLRGADLVDRKRVLEALLADAKGMQLIKYVEHIAGNGEAVLDHACKLGLEGIVSKRADAPYRSGKRPEWIKTNCAVA
;
A
#
# COMPACT_ATOMS: atom_id res chain seq x y z
N MET A 1 11.56 -32.37 17.40
CA MET A 1 10.55 -31.40 17.08
C MET A 1 10.42 -31.38 15.55
N LYS A 2 9.31 -31.90 14.96
CA LYS A 2 9.16 -31.93 13.50
C LYS A 2 8.86 -30.51 12.99
N PRO A 3 9.49 -30.04 11.90
CA PRO A 3 9.18 -28.73 11.34
C PRO A 3 7.70 -28.69 10.91
N ARG A 4 6.95 -27.67 11.34
CA ARG A 4 5.59 -27.40 10.84
C ARG A 4 5.69 -27.21 9.33
N ARG A 5 5.03 -28.06 8.56
CA ARG A 5 4.82 -27.84 7.13
C ARG A 5 4.03 -26.54 6.98
N SER A 6 4.68 -25.51 6.48
CA SER A 6 4.06 -24.26 6.05
C SER A 6 3.03 -24.60 4.96
N THR A 7 1.77 -24.33 5.23
CA THR A 7 0.68 -24.43 4.25
C THR A 7 0.66 -23.18 3.38
N HIS A 8 1.82 -22.79 2.82
CA HIS A 8 1.87 -21.69 1.87
C HIS A 8 1.12 -22.08 0.60
N ARG A 9 0.05 -21.36 0.30
CA ARG A 9 -0.67 -21.49 -0.97
C ARG A 9 0.26 -21.05 -2.09
N SER A 10 0.37 -21.85 -3.14
CA SER A 10 1.27 -21.56 -4.27
C SER A 10 1.00 -20.17 -4.86
N PRO A 11 2.04 -19.34 -5.09
CA PRO A 11 1.93 -18.02 -5.74
C PRO A 11 1.23 -18.09 -7.10
N ALA A 12 1.33 -19.21 -7.82
CA ALA A 12 0.65 -19.46 -9.09
C ALA A 12 -0.86 -19.15 -9.07
N ARG A 13 -1.52 -19.25 -7.90
CA ARG A 13 -2.93 -18.89 -7.75
C ARG A 13 -3.18 -17.40 -7.97
N PHE A 14 -2.25 -16.54 -7.56
CA PHE A 14 -2.35 -15.08 -7.69
C PHE A 14 -1.78 -14.60 -9.02
N LEU A 15 -0.70 -15.24 -9.50
CA LEU A 15 0.06 -14.83 -10.69
C LEU A 15 -0.53 -15.32 -12.01
N GLY A 16 -1.32 -16.39 -12.03
CA GLY A 16 -1.91 -16.99 -13.24
C GLY A 16 -2.91 -16.10 -14.01
N ARG A 17 -3.13 -14.86 -13.56
CA ARG A 17 -3.98 -13.83 -14.17
C ARG A 17 -3.27 -12.50 -14.34
N MET A 18 -1.96 -12.44 -14.19
CA MET A 18 -1.22 -11.19 -14.37
C MET A 18 -0.99 -10.92 -15.85
N SER A 19 -1.14 -9.65 -16.22
CA SER A 19 -0.80 -9.17 -17.54
C SER A 19 0.71 -9.29 -17.84
N GLU A 20 1.07 -9.08 -19.07
CA GLU A 20 2.47 -8.91 -19.50
C GLU A 20 3.16 -7.85 -18.63
N GLY A 21 4.35 -8.14 -18.10
CA GLY A 21 5.12 -7.19 -17.28
C GLY A 21 5.59 -7.71 -15.94
N ALA A 22 4.92 -8.71 -15.35
CA ALA A 22 5.46 -9.46 -14.23
C ALA A 22 6.60 -10.38 -14.70
N LYS A 23 7.75 -10.35 -14.03
CA LYS A 23 8.93 -11.12 -14.43
C LYS A 23 9.54 -11.87 -13.26
N PRO A 24 10.02 -13.11 -13.45
CA PRO A 24 10.83 -13.77 -12.45
C PRO A 24 12.04 -12.89 -12.08
N ALA A 25 12.22 -12.64 -10.80
CA ALA A 25 13.32 -11.83 -10.30
C ALA A 25 13.62 -12.15 -8.83
N PRO A 26 14.89 -12.04 -8.39
CA PRO A 26 15.23 -12.11 -6.98
C PRO A 26 14.58 -10.97 -6.21
N PHE A 27 14.48 -11.14 -4.89
CA PHE A 27 13.95 -10.11 -3.99
C PHE A 27 14.83 -8.84 -4.05
N PRO A 28 14.27 -7.67 -4.47
CA PRO A 28 15.09 -6.49 -4.79
C PRO A 28 15.58 -5.72 -3.55
N GLY A 29 15.06 -6.01 -2.36
CA GLY A 29 15.24 -5.15 -1.19
C GLY A 29 14.37 -3.88 -1.25
N PHE A 30 14.81 -2.79 -0.60
CA PHE A 30 14.09 -1.52 -0.62
C PHE A 30 14.01 -0.95 -2.03
N VAL A 31 12.82 -0.53 -2.42
CA VAL A 31 12.54 0.10 -3.71
C VAL A 31 12.20 1.58 -3.48
N GLU A 32 12.93 2.48 -4.13
CA GLU A 32 12.58 3.90 -4.06
C GLU A 32 11.11 4.12 -4.47
N PRO A 33 10.30 4.84 -3.66
CA PRO A 33 8.89 5.01 -3.93
C PRO A 33 8.55 5.78 -5.21
N CYS A 34 7.47 5.37 -5.88
CA CYS A 34 6.79 6.19 -6.89
C CYS A 34 6.07 7.34 -6.18
N GLY A 35 6.33 8.59 -6.59
CA GLY A 35 5.74 9.79 -5.99
C GLY A 35 4.68 10.44 -6.88
N PRO A 36 3.53 10.88 -6.33
CA PRO A 36 2.51 11.58 -7.11
C PRO A 36 2.90 13.03 -7.42
N THR A 37 2.48 13.51 -8.59
CA THR A 37 2.58 14.91 -9.00
C THR A 37 1.37 15.69 -8.48
N PRO A 38 1.52 16.84 -7.79
CA PRO A 38 0.38 17.64 -7.35
C PRO A 38 -0.29 18.32 -8.54
N ARG A 39 -1.64 18.34 -8.53
CA ARG A 39 -2.48 19.10 -9.47
C ARG A 39 -3.69 19.67 -8.76
N GLN A 40 -4.24 20.78 -9.30
CA GLN A 40 -5.44 21.43 -8.77
C GLN A 40 -6.70 20.60 -9.08
N HIS A 41 -6.72 19.95 -10.25
CA HIS A 41 -7.83 19.12 -10.72
C HIS A 41 -7.36 17.69 -10.95
N PRO A 42 -8.15 16.69 -10.54
CA PRO A 42 -7.85 15.31 -10.87
C PRO A 42 -8.12 15.02 -12.34
N PRO A 43 -7.46 14.03 -12.93
CA PRO A 43 -7.76 13.60 -14.28
C PRO A 43 -9.12 12.88 -14.32
N SER A 44 -9.71 12.80 -15.51
CA SER A 44 -10.94 12.06 -15.77
C SER A 44 -10.76 11.05 -16.90
N GLY A 45 -11.66 10.09 -16.97
CA GLY A 45 -11.70 9.04 -18.00
C GLY A 45 -11.31 7.66 -17.49
N ASP A 46 -11.64 6.64 -18.27
CA ASP A 46 -11.62 5.21 -17.86
C ASP A 46 -10.21 4.65 -17.56
N GLY A 47 -9.17 5.36 -17.96
CA GLY A 47 -7.78 4.95 -17.69
C GLY A 47 -7.25 5.36 -16.31
N TRP A 48 -8.08 5.92 -15.43
CA TRP A 48 -7.67 6.40 -14.11
C TRP A 48 -8.39 5.69 -12.98
N LEU A 49 -7.61 5.32 -11.96
CA LEU A 49 -8.07 4.77 -10.69
C LEU A 49 -7.87 5.84 -9.61
N HIS A 50 -8.94 6.20 -8.91
CA HIS A 50 -8.93 7.23 -7.87
C HIS A 50 -8.99 6.56 -6.50
N GLU A 51 -8.01 6.83 -5.66
CA GLU A 51 -7.90 6.32 -4.30
C GLU A 51 -8.03 7.49 -3.30
N ILE A 52 -8.57 7.22 -2.12
CA ILE A 52 -8.55 8.18 -1.02
C ILE A 52 -7.08 8.47 -0.64
N LYS A 53 -6.75 9.76 -0.54
CA LYS A 53 -5.46 10.20 -0.02
C LYS A 53 -5.50 10.10 1.51
N HIS A 54 -4.82 9.08 2.03
CA HIS A 54 -4.65 8.92 3.46
C HIS A 54 -3.60 9.89 3.99
N ASP A 55 -3.91 10.52 5.13
CA ASP A 55 -2.97 11.38 5.86
C ASP A 55 -2.19 10.54 6.88
N GLY A 56 -0.97 10.23 6.56
CA GLY A 56 -0.13 9.36 7.36
C GLY A 56 1.33 9.39 6.96
N TYR A 57 1.99 8.27 7.10
CA TYR A 57 3.39 8.10 6.75
C TYR A 57 3.56 6.94 5.79
N ARG A 58 4.23 7.18 4.68
CA ARG A 58 4.49 6.14 3.69
C ARG A 58 5.54 5.15 4.16
N PHE A 59 5.18 3.87 4.06
CA PHE A 59 6.04 2.75 4.38
C PHE A 59 6.01 1.68 3.29
N GLN A 60 7.16 1.02 3.07
CA GLN A 60 7.20 -0.27 2.43
C GLN A 60 7.24 -1.38 3.49
N ALA A 61 6.32 -2.32 3.39
CA ALA A 61 6.30 -3.51 4.23
C ALA A 61 6.85 -4.70 3.46
N HIS A 62 7.88 -5.31 3.98
CA HIS A 62 8.58 -6.43 3.39
C HIS A 62 8.38 -7.68 4.24
N VAL A 63 8.11 -8.82 3.59
CA VAL A 63 8.33 -10.16 4.14
C VAL A 63 9.34 -10.84 3.27
N ARG A 64 10.38 -11.42 3.87
CA ARG A 64 11.38 -12.23 3.18
C ARG A 64 11.68 -13.46 4.02
N GLU A 65 11.28 -14.64 3.55
CA GLU A 65 11.51 -15.92 4.23
C GLU A 65 11.09 -15.91 5.70
N GLY A 66 9.97 -15.22 6.01
CA GLY A 66 9.43 -15.06 7.35
C GLY A 66 10.02 -13.89 8.16
N ALA A 67 11.10 -13.26 7.69
CA ALA A 67 11.61 -12.01 8.27
C ALA A 67 10.77 -10.82 7.76
N VAL A 68 10.41 -9.92 8.68
CA VAL A 68 9.64 -8.71 8.37
C VAL A 68 10.52 -7.48 8.48
N ALA A 69 10.39 -6.55 7.55
CA ALA A 69 10.97 -5.22 7.64
C ALA A 69 9.96 -4.14 7.21
N LEU A 70 9.95 -3.01 7.93
CA LEU A 70 9.12 -1.84 7.64
C LEU A 70 10.04 -0.66 7.36
N TYR A 71 10.08 -0.23 6.09
CA TYR A 71 10.93 0.88 5.65
C TYR A 71 10.11 2.15 5.44
N THR A 72 10.58 3.27 5.99
CA THR A 72 10.05 4.60 5.63
C THR A 72 10.28 4.89 4.14
N SER A 73 9.64 5.92 3.61
CA SER A 73 9.87 6.38 2.23
C SER A 73 11.33 6.73 1.91
N GLY A 74 12.13 7.05 2.93
CA GLY A 74 13.56 7.29 2.81
C GLY A 74 14.45 6.06 3.04
N GLY A 75 13.87 4.85 3.18
CA GLY A 75 14.61 3.60 3.34
C GLY A 75 15.11 3.30 4.76
N ASN A 76 14.70 4.08 5.77
CA ASN A 76 15.07 3.79 7.16
C ASN A 76 14.20 2.66 7.72
N ASP A 77 14.85 1.67 8.35
CA ASP A 77 14.16 0.54 8.98
C ASP A 77 13.55 0.96 10.33
N TRP A 78 12.22 0.83 10.41
CA TRP A 78 11.43 1.13 11.61
C TRP A 78 10.71 -0.09 12.19
N THR A 79 11.09 -1.28 11.81
CA THR A 79 10.46 -2.55 12.21
C THR A 79 10.28 -2.68 13.71
N LEU A 80 11.35 -2.43 14.47
CA LEU A 80 11.33 -2.52 15.94
C LEU A 80 10.46 -1.46 16.62
N ARG A 81 10.16 -0.36 15.92
CA ARG A 81 9.30 0.72 16.43
C ARG A 81 7.81 0.42 16.25
N MET A 82 7.46 -0.56 15.39
CA MET A 82 6.08 -0.89 15.01
C MET A 82 5.78 -2.39 15.11
N PRO A 83 5.96 -3.01 16.29
CA PRO A 83 5.87 -4.47 16.44
C PRO A 83 4.48 -5.03 16.09
N THR A 84 3.40 -4.29 16.32
CA THR A 84 2.04 -4.73 16.00
C THR A 84 1.78 -4.73 14.50
N ILE A 85 2.28 -3.75 13.76
CA ILE A 85 2.20 -3.70 12.29
C ILE A 85 3.11 -4.79 11.71
N ALA A 86 4.33 -4.94 12.22
CA ALA A 86 5.25 -5.99 11.77
C ALA A 86 4.64 -7.39 11.97
N ALA A 87 3.98 -7.65 13.10
CA ALA A 87 3.29 -8.91 13.34
C ALA A 87 2.15 -9.14 12.33
N SER A 88 1.37 -8.10 12.01
CA SER A 88 0.31 -8.19 10.99
C SER A 88 0.88 -8.41 9.59
N VAL A 89 1.98 -7.76 9.23
CA VAL A 89 2.69 -7.97 7.95
C VAL A 89 3.23 -9.40 7.85
N GLY A 90 3.81 -9.92 8.93
CA GLY A 90 4.32 -11.29 8.99
C GLY A 90 3.23 -12.37 8.88
N ALA A 91 1.95 -12.01 9.05
CA ALA A 91 0.82 -12.92 8.86
C ALA A 91 0.37 -13.06 7.40
N VAL A 92 0.92 -12.26 6.47
CA VAL A 92 0.66 -12.40 5.03
C VAL A 92 1.09 -13.80 4.57
N PRO A 93 0.20 -14.60 3.92
CA PRO A 93 0.41 -16.03 3.70
C PRO A 93 1.29 -16.31 2.46
N VAL A 94 2.48 -15.71 2.40
CA VAL A 94 3.47 -15.83 1.32
C VAL A 94 4.88 -15.89 1.90
N ASN A 95 5.86 -16.30 1.09
CA ASN A 95 7.26 -16.34 1.54
C ASN A 95 7.96 -15.00 1.37
N ASN A 96 7.66 -14.32 0.27
CA ASN A 96 8.32 -13.06 -0.09
C ASN A 96 7.28 -12.07 -0.63
N VAL A 97 7.18 -10.88 -0.03
CA VAL A 97 6.31 -9.81 -0.55
C VAL A 97 6.90 -8.43 -0.25
N ILE A 98 6.66 -7.50 -1.16
CA ILE A 98 6.88 -6.07 -0.96
C ILE A 98 5.54 -5.37 -1.21
N LEU A 99 5.00 -4.77 -0.15
CA LEU A 99 3.82 -3.92 -0.18
C LEU A 99 4.25 -2.46 -0.07
N ASP A 100 3.59 -1.58 -0.84
CA ASP A 100 3.72 -0.13 -0.70
C ASP A 100 2.41 0.42 -0.13
N GLY A 101 2.49 1.27 0.88
CA GLY A 101 1.30 1.70 1.60
C GLY A 101 1.53 2.91 2.50
N GLU A 102 0.44 3.32 3.16
CA GLU A 102 0.42 4.42 4.12
C GLU A 102 0.09 3.89 5.51
N LEU A 103 0.89 4.28 6.50
CA LEU A 103 0.64 4.01 7.90
C LEU A 103 -0.15 5.17 8.51
N VAL A 104 -1.36 4.88 8.96
CA VAL A 104 -2.32 5.88 9.46
C VAL A 104 -2.66 5.59 10.91
N ALA A 105 -2.69 6.63 11.74
CA ALA A 105 -3.28 6.53 13.06
C ALA A 105 -4.81 6.69 12.96
N VAL A 106 -5.55 5.82 13.64
CA VAL A 106 -7.01 5.88 13.67
C VAL A 106 -7.53 5.94 15.10
N ASP A 107 -8.62 6.65 15.30
CA ASP A 107 -9.34 6.69 16.58
C ASP A 107 -10.12 5.39 16.82
N ALA A 108 -10.85 5.33 17.95
CA ALA A 108 -11.68 4.18 18.29
C ALA A 108 -12.83 3.93 17.31
N LYS A 109 -13.23 4.93 16.52
CA LYS A 109 -14.27 4.84 15.49
C LYS A 109 -13.70 4.46 14.13
N GLY A 110 -12.35 4.44 13.98
CA GLY A 110 -11.66 4.14 12.74
C GLY A 110 -11.40 5.35 11.84
N ASN A 111 -11.66 6.58 12.32
CA ASN A 111 -11.34 7.80 11.57
C ASN A 111 -9.83 8.06 11.64
N ALA A 112 -9.24 8.52 10.54
CA ALA A 112 -7.87 9.00 10.54
C ALA A 112 -7.73 10.17 11.51
N VAL A 113 -6.69 10.13 12.35
CA VAL A 113 -6.31 11.23 13.23
C VAL A 113 -4.88 11.62 12.89
N PHE A 114 -4.64 12.93 12.78
CA PHE A 114 -3.29 13.42 12.57
C PHE A 114 -2.42 12.98 13.75
N TYR A 115 -1.32 12.32 13.44
CA TYR A 115 -0.38 11.82 14.42
C TYR A 115 1.04 12.13 13.95
N GLU A 116 1.71 13.03 14.64
CA GLU A 116 3.16 13.15 14.46
C GLU A 116 3.81 11.87 14.99
N LEU A 117 4.46 11.11 14.12
CA LEU A 117 5.35 10.05 14.58
C LEU A 117 6.46 10.72 15.40
N PRO A 118 6.45 10.60 16.75
CA PRO A 118 7.47 11.26 17.54
C PRO A 118 8.84 10.70 17.18
N SER A 119 9.82 11.57 17.12
CA SER A 119 11.24 11.19 17.05
C SER A 119 11.63 10.24 18.19
N GLU A 120 10.85 10.25 19.28
CA GLU A 120 10.94 9.33 20.39
C GLU A 120 9.60 8.66 20.65
N LEU A 121 9.49 7.39 20.31
CA LEU A 121 8.33 6.53 20.60
C LEU A 121 8.19 6.23 22.11
N LYS A 122 8.31 7.25 22.96
CA LYS A 122 8.16 7.13 24.43
C LYS A 122 6.71 7.38 24.90
N ALA A 123 5.86 7.95 24.08
CA ALA A 123 4.46 8.15 24.45
C ALA A 123 3.65 6.88 24.12
N ARG A 124 2.90 6.38 25.11
CA ARG A 124 1.86 5.37 24.92
C ARG A 124 0.80 5.95 23.99
N VAL A 125 0.90 5.60 22.70
CA VAL A 125 -0.05 6.04 21.68
C VAL A 125 -1.40 5.42 21.99
N LYS A 126 -2.41 6.22 22.28
CA LYS A 126 -3.80 5.76 22.40
C LYS A 126 -4.44 5.46 21.04
N ALA A 127 -3.85 5.95 19.96
CA ALA A 127 -4.32 5.72 18.59
C ALA A 127 -3.89 4.33 18.10
N LYS A 128 -4.80 3.63 17.43
CA LYS A 128 -4.52 2.39 16.73
C LYS A 128 -3.85 2.71 15.40
N LEU A 129 -2.72 2.08 15.09
CA LEU A 129 -2.09 2.18 13.77
C LEU A 129 -2.70 1.16 12.81
N VAL A 130 -2.93 1.58 11.57
CA VAL A 130 -3.40 0.74 10.47
C VAL A 130 -2.53 1.01 9.25
N TYR A 131 -2.10 -0.05 8.57
CA TYR A 131 -1.33 0.03 7.34
C TYR A 131 -2.26 -0.16 6.13
N TYR A 132 -2.40 0.88 5.32
CA TYR A 132 -3.22 0.91 4.11
C TYR A 132 -2.34 0.61 2.90
N ALA A 133 -2.35 -0.64 2.44
CA ALA A 133 -1.59 -1.09 1.27
C ALA A 133 -2.30 -0.68 -0.02
N PHE A 134 -1.61 0.03 -0.89
CA PHE A 134 -2.15 0.52 -2.16
C PHE A 134 -1.40 0.00 -3.40
N ASP A 135 -0.24 -0.65 -3.23
CA ASP A 135 0.50 -1.27 -4.33
C ASP A 135 1.26 -2.53 -3.89
N LEU A 136 1.56 -3.40 -4.86
CA LEU A 136 2.27 -4.66 -4.68
C LEU A 136 3.43 -4.73 -5.67
N LEU A 137 4.67 -4.74 -5.16
CA LEU A 137 5.86 -4.58 -5.99
C LEU A 137 6.58 -5.89 -6.27
N HIS A 138 6.53 -6.84 -5.34
CA HIS A 138 7.16 -8.15 -5.45
C HIS A 138 6.30 -9.21 -4.77
N LEU A 139 6.23 -10.40 -5.35
CA LEU A 139 5.52 -11.54 -4.77
C LEU A 139 6.24 -12.84 -5.16
N ASP A 140 6.74 -13.59 -4.14
CA ASP A 140 7.25 -14.96 -4.24
C ASP A 140 8.10 -15.25 -5.50
N GLY A 141 9.14 -14.43 -5.71
CA GLY A 141 10.09 -14.60 -6.81
C GLY A 141 9.71 -13.89 -8.12
N PHE A 142 8.68 -13.02 -8.09
CA PHE A 142 8.29 -12.21 -9.24
C PHE A 142 8.35 -10.72 -8.92
N ASP A 143 9.02 -9.96 -9.79
CA ASP A 143 8.96 -8.49 -9.83
C ASP A 143 7.69 -8.08 -10.57
N LEU A 144 6.78 -7.38 -9.88
CA LEU A 144 5.50 -6.96 -10.41
C LEU A 144 5.49 -5.51 -10.90
N ARG A 145 6.59 -4.78 -10.71
CA ARG A 145 6.67 -3.36 -11.03
C ARG A 145 6.47 -3.06 -12.52
N GLY A 146 6.78 -4.01 -13.40
CA GLY A 146 6.56 -3.87 -14.84
C GLY A 146 5.10 -4.12 -15.28
N ALA A 147 4.27 -4.73 -14.43
CA ALA A 147 2.87 -5.00 -14.73
C ALA A 147 2.00 -3.74 -14.57
N ASP A 148 0.82 -3.74 -15.19
CA ASP A 148 -0.18 -2.70 -15.06
C ASP A 148 -0.64 -2.55 -13.60
N LEU A 149 -0.93 -1.30 -13.17
CA LEU A 149 -1.40 -1.03 -11.81
C LEU A 149 -2.67 -1.81 -11.47
N VAL A 150 -3.62 -1.87 -12.39
CA VAL A 150 -4.89 -2.59 -12.17
C VAL A 150 -4.66 -4.05 -11.84
N ASP A 151 -3.67 -4.70 -12.45
CA ASP A 151 -3.32 -6.09 -12.19
C ASP A 151 -2.61 -6.24 -10.84
N ARG A 152 -1.66 -5.35 -10.52
CA ARG A 152 -1.01 -5.35 -9.20
C ARG A 152 -2.02 -5.18 -8.08
N LYS A 153 -2.99 -4.26 -8.25
CA LYS A 153 -4.07 -4.03 -7.28
C LYS A 153 -4.99 -5.23 -7.14
N ARG A 154 -5.37 -5.89 -8.23
CA ARG A 154 -6.19 -7.11 -8.19
C ARG A 154 -5.50 -8.24 -7.41
N VAL A 155 -4.19 -8.42 -7.59
CA VAL A 155 -3.41 -9.41 -6.83
C VAL A 155 -3.30 -9.01 -5.37
N LEU A 156 -3.05 -7.73 -5.08
CA LEU A 156 -2.99 -7.19 -3.71
C LEU A 156 -4.31 -7.41 -2.96
N GLU A 157 -5.44 -7.07 -3.58
CA GLU A 157 -6.77 -7.28 -3.01
C GLU A 157 -7.02 -8.74 -2.67
N ALA A 158 -6.76 -9.66 -3.63
CA ALA A 158 -6.91 -11.09 -3.43
C ALA A 158 -5.97 -11.65 -2.34
N LEU A 159 -4.75 -11.10 -2.23
CA LEU A 159 -3.79 -11.46 -1.20
C LEU A 159 -4.27 -11.06 0.20
N LEU A 160 -4.86 -9.87 0.33
CA LEU A 160 -5.31 -9.33 1.60
C LEU A 160 -6.71 -9.81 2.02
N ALA A 161 -7.53 -10.30 1.09
CA ALA A 161 -8.88 -10.83 1.38
C ALA A 161 -8.84 -12.08 2.28
N ASP A 162 -7.80 -12.90 2.21
CA ASP A 162 -7.66 -14.19 2.93
C ASP A 162 -7.01 -14.02 4.34
N ALA A 163 -6.99 -12.84 4.88
CA ALA A 163 -6.08 -12.39 5.92
C ALA A 163 -6.51 -12.68 7.36
N LYS A 164 -6.49 -13.93 7.77
CA LYS A 164 -6.52 -14.26 9.21
C LYS A 164 -5.24 -13.73 9.89
N GLY A 165 -5.40 -12.83 10.86
CA GLY A 165 -4.26 -12.24 11.61
C GLY A 165 -3.76 -10.91 11.08
N MET A 166 -4.23 -10.44 9.93
CA MET A 166 -3.82 -9.17 9.30
C MET A 166 -4.78 -8.00 9.61
N GLN A 167 -5.35 -7.94 10.82
CA GLN A 167 -6.37 -6.92 11.18
C GLN A 167 -5.89 -5.47 11.06
N LEU A 168 -4.57 -5.26 11.04
CA LEU A 168 -3.97 -3.93 10.93
C LEU A 168 -3.47 -3.62 9.50
N ILE A 169 -3.71 -4.51 8.53
CA ILE A 169 -3.43 -4.24 7.12
C ILE A 169 -4.78 -4.11 6.39
N LYS A 170 -4.93 -3.06 5.61
CA LYS A 170 -6.11 -2.80 4.78
C LYS A 170 -5.71 -2.62 3.33
N TYR A 171 -6.47 -3.17 2.41
CA TYR A 171 -6.38 -2.81 1.00
C TYR A 171 -6.97 -1.42 0.79
N VAL A 172 -6.31 -0.58 -0.02
CA VAL A 172 -6.87 0.70 -0.47
C VAL A 172 -7.73 0.45 -1.70
N GLU A 173 -9.03 0.62 -1.55
CA GLU A 173 -9.98 0.54 -2.65
C GLU A 173 -9.80 1.70 -3.63
N HIS A 174 -10.31 1.55 -4.84
CA HIS A 174 -10.26 2.58 -5.88
C HIS A 174 -11.59 2.68 -6.60
N ILE A 175 -11.84 3.85 -7.16
CA ILE A 175 -12.99 4.16 -8.01
C ILE A 175 -12.46 4.55 -9.38
N ALA A 176 -12.98 3.93 -10.44
CA ALA A 176 -12.66 4.31 -11.81
C ALA A 176 -13.61 5.42 -12.31
N GLY A 177 -13.15 6.26 -13.24
CA GLY A 177 -14.01 7.16 -13.97
C GLY A 177 -13.81 8.66 -13.68
N ASN A 178 -14.83 9.33 -13.15
CA ASN A 178 -14.83 10.80 -13.00
C ASN A 178 -14.09 11.24 -11.73
N GLY A 179 -12.84 11.70 -11.88
CA GLY A 179 -12.00 12.13 -10.75
C GLY A 179 -12.58 13.33 -9.98
N GLU A 180 -13.23 14.28 -10.65
CA GLU A 180 -13.84 15.44 -9.99
C GLU A 180 -14.98 15.01 -9.05
N ALA A 181 -15.82 14.08 -9.48
CA ALA A 181 -16.89 13.55 -8.63
C ALA A 181 -16.34 12.80 -7.41
N VAL A 182 -15.25 12.04 -7.59
CA VAL A 182 -14.60 11.34 -6.48
C VAL A 182 -13.95 12.32 -5.50
N LEU A 183 -13.28 13.37 -6.01
CA LEU A 183 -12.69 14.43 -5.19
C LEU A 183 -13.76 15.17 -4.40
N ASP A 184 -14.84 15.61 -5.06
CA ASP A 184 -15.95 16.29 -4.40
C ASP A 184 -16.55 15.46 -3.26
N HIS A 185 -16.74 14.16 -3.48
CA HIS A 185 -17.22 13.26 -2.46
C HIS A 185 -16.23 13.10 -1.29
N ALA A 186 -14.94 12.95 -1.58
CA ALA A 186 -13.88 12.87 -0.56
C ALA A 186 -13.85 14.15 0.31
N CYS A 187 -13.97 15.32 -0.32
CA CYS A 187 -13.97 16.60 0.38
C CYS A 187 -15.21 16.77 1.28
N LYS A 188 -16.40 16.36 0.82
CA LYS A 188 -17.62 16.34 1.65
C LYS A 188 -17.53 15.44 2.87
N LEU A 189 -16.71 14.40 2.81
CA LEU A 189 -16.41 13.51 3.94
C LEU A 189 -15.29 14.02 4.85
N GLY A 190 -14.72 15.20 4.58
CA GLY A 190 -13.62 15.77 5.36
C GLY A 190 -12.27 15.06 5.16
N LEU A 191 -12.10 14.37 4.04
CA LEU A 191 -10.84 13.69 3.71
C LEU A 191 -9.85 14.67 3.09
N GLU A 192 -8.55 14.34 3.11
CA GLU A 192 -7.48 15.23 2.63
C GLU A 192 -7.54 15.46 1.10
N GLY A 193 -8.03 14.50 0.35
CA GLY A 193 -8.10 14.52 -1.11
C GLY A 193 -8.04 13.13 -1.72
N ILE A 194 -7.58 13.06 -2.95
CA ILE A 194 -7.42 11.80 -3.69
C ILE A 194 -6.06 11.66 -4.35
N VAL A 195 -5.67 10.42 -4.62
CA VAL A 195 -4.55 10.07 -5.50
C VAL A 195 -5.12 9.34 -6.72
N SER A 196 -4.96 9.95 -7.89
CA SER A 196 -5.38 9.38 -9.17
C SER A 196 -4.18 8.70 -9.83
N LYS A 197 -4.31 7.46 -10.23
CA LYS A 197 -3.25 6.64 -10.80
C LYS A 197 -3.67 6.07 -12.15
N ARG A 198 -2.79 6.06 -13.14
CA ARG A 198 -3.05 5.41 -14.42
C ARG A 198 -3.17 3.89 -14.22
N ALA A 199 -4.28 3.33 -14.70
CA ALA A 199 -4.60 1.90 -14.56
C ALA A 199 -3.57 0.98 -15.26
N ASP A 200 -3.05 1.44 -16.41
CA ASP A 200 -2.10 0.76 -17.29
C ASP A 200 -0.63 1.13 -17.01
N ALA A 201 -0.35 1.85 -15.91
CA ALA A 201 1.01 2.28 -15.64
C ALA A 201 1.83 1.25 -14.85
N PRO A 202 3.09 1.02 -15.24
CA PRO A 202 4.05 0.30 -14.41
C PRO A 202 4.44 1.15 -13.19
N TYR A 203 4.97 0.48 -12.15
CA TYR A 203 5.55 1.16 -10.98
C TYR A 203 6.96 1.65 -11.32
N ARG A 204 7.19 2.94 -11.24
CA ARG A 204 8.50 3.57 -11.47
C ARG A 204 8.84 4.50 -10.32
N SER A 205 10.06 4.39 -9.80
CA SER A 205 10.57 5.24 -8.73
C SER A 205 10.61 6.72 -9.12
N GLY A 206 10.55 7.57 -8.10
CA GLY A 206 10.57 9.03 -8.26
C GLY A 206 9.22 9.62 -8.63
N LYS A 207 9.20 10.94 -8.85
CA LYS A 207 7.97 11.68 -9.16
C LYS A 207 7.48 11.37 -10.58
N ARG A 208 6.22 10.98 -10.71
CA ARG A 208 5.65 10.50 -11.98
C ARG A 208 4.33 11.18 -12.32
N PRO A 209 4.10 11.53 -13.60
CA PRO A 209 2.83 12.11 -14.05
C PRO A 209 1.68 11.10 -14.07
N GLU A 210 1.97 9.79 -14.06
CA GLU A 210 0.99 8.71 -13.99
C GLU A 210 0.33 8.58 -12.61
N TRP A 211 0.90 9.24 -11.60
CA TRP A 211 0.33 9.39 -10.27
C TRP A 211 0.10 10.86 -9.98
N ILE A 212 -1.12 11.25 -9.69
CA ILE A 212 -1.53 12.63 -9.46
C ILE A 212 -2.20 12.71 -8.09
N LYS A 213 -1.74 13.64 -7.25
CA LYS A 213 -2.44 13.98 -6.01
C LYS A 213 -3.21 15.28 -6.16
N THR A 214 -4.47 15.28 -5.73
CA THR A 214 -5.34 16.45 -5.68
C THR A 214 -5.91 16.56 -4.27
N ASN A 215 -5.62 17.67 -3.61
CA ASN A 215 -6.10 17.93 -2.26
C ASN A 215 -7.44 18.64 -2.32
N CYS A 216 -8.27 18.43 -1.29
CA CYS A 216 -9.43 19.28 -1.05
C CYS A 216 -8.96 20.71 -0.77
N ALA A 217 -9.71 21.69 -1.22
CA ALA A 217 -9.48 23.07 -0.82
C ALA A 217 -9.65 23.16 0.71
N VAL A 218 -8.68 23.75 1.39
CA VAL A 218 -8.84 24.10 2.81
C VAL A 218 -9.90 25.18 2.88
N ALA A 219 -11.04 24.90 3.53
CA ALA A 219 -12.09 25.88 3.76
C ALA A 219 -11.64 26.97 4.75
#